data_b10031c49d4c42042141f37a16ad1c36
#
_entry.id   b10031c49d4c42042141f37a16ad1c36
#
_cell.length_a   1.000
_cell.length_b   1.000
_cell.length_c   1.000
_cell.angle_alpha   90.00
_cell.angle_beta   90.00
_cell.angle_gamma   90.00
#
_symmetry.space_group_name_H-M   'P 1'
#
loop_
_entity.id
_entity.type
_entity.pdbx_description
1 polymer ?
#
loop_
_entity_poly.entity_id
_entity_poly.type
_entity_poly.pdbx_seq_one_letter_code
_entity_poly.pdbx_strand_id
1 'polypeptide(L)'
;MVYTKGFKFRIYPNAEQQKIINQTLGCARFVYNHFLAVRRDSWQEKHESVTYVKSSRMLTELKCHPDFVWLKSADSMALQEALRNLDRAFQNFFKKQSGYPKFKSKHSHNQSYRTRNQSGGIRIIDGNIKLSRIGIVKTKLSREFEGRILNATVSRPVPAVAIKIGLQRILAFVNGLVHSVIPTMTGM
;
A
#
# COMPACT_ATOMS: atom_id res chain seq x y z
N MET A 1 7.44 5.35 -24.39
CA MET A 1 7.21 4.07 -23.71
C MET A 1 7.08 4.35 -22.21
N VAL A 2 6.08 3.77 -21.51
CA VAL A 2 5.88 3.93 -20.07
C VAL A 2 6.32 2.64 -19.38
N TYR A 3 7.19 2.74 -18.39
CA TYR A 3 7.60 1.58 -17.61
C TYR A 3 7.59 1.87 -16.11
N THR A 4 7.39 0.83 -15.30
CA THR A 4 7.35 0.94 -13.83
C THR A 4 8.57 0.24 -13.24
N LYS A 5 9.31 0.93 -12.39
CA LYS A 5 10.47 0.39 -11.68
C LYS A 5 10.27 0.48 -10.17
N GLY A 6 10.71 -0.52 -9.43
CA GLY A 6 10.64 -0.57 -7.97
C GLY A 6 12.00 -0.34 -7.33
N PHE A 7 12.07 0.58 -6.37
CA PHE A 7 13.27 0.88 -5.58
C PHE A 7 13.03 0.54 -4.11
N LYS A 8 13.99 -0.10 -3.47
CA LYS A 8 13.93 -0.45 -2.05
C LYS A 8 14.98 0.36 -1.29
N PHE A 9 14.53 1.06 -0.23
CA PHE A 9 15.37 1.87 0.63
C PHE A 9 15.20 1.46 2.09
N ARG A 10 16.23 1.71 2.90
CA ARG A 10 16.13 1.61 4.35
C ARG A 10 15.64 2.93 4.90
N ILE A 11 14.67 2.86 5.82
CA ILE A 11 14.13 4.03 6.52
C ILE A 11 14.38 3.90 8.02
N TYR A 12 14.49 5.04 8.69
CA TYR A 12 14.78 5.16 10.11
C TYR A 12 13.68 5.97 10.79
N PRO A 13 12.51 5.35 11.07
CA PRO A 13 11.42 6.04 11.74
C PRO A 13 11.77 6.29 13.21
N ASN A 14 11.36 7.45 13.74
CA ASN A 14 11.40 7.72 15.18
C ASN A 14 10.33 6.89 15.92
N ALA A 15 10.28 6.97 17.26
CA ALA A 15 9.38 6.17 18.10
C ALA A 15 7.89 6.40 17.75
N GLU A 16 7.47 7.64 17.50
CA GLU A 16 6.10 7.99 17.12
C GLU A 16 5.75 7.45 15.74
N GLN A 17 6.64 7.65 14.77
CA GLN A 17 6.49 7.14 13.42
C GLN A 17 6.41 5.61 13.41
N GLN A 18 7.23 4.95 14.23
CA GLN A 18 7.20 3.50 14.40
C GLN A 18 5.86 3.01 14.98
N LYS A 19 5.27 3.76 15.91
CA LYS A 19 3.94 3.49 16.47
C LYS A 19 2.88 3.55 15.37
N ILE A 20 2.90 4.60 14.54
CA ILE A 20 1.94 4.76 13.41
C ILE A 20 2.11 3.64 12.37
N ILE A 21 3.36 3.25 12.04
CA ILE A 21 3.65 2.14 11.13
C ILE A 21 3.08 0.83 11.68
N ASN A 22 3.33 0.52 12.95
CA ASN A 22 2.84 -0.69 13.60
C ASN A 22 1.31 -0.72 13.66
N GLN A 23 0.68 0.40 13.95
CA GLN A 23 -0.78 0.56 13.97
C GLN A 23 -1.35 0.32 12.56
N THR A 24 -0.76 0.93 11.52
CA THR A 24 -1.21 0.76 10.13
C THR A 24 -1.05 -0.70 9.68
N LEU A 25 0.04 -1.39 10.06
CA LEU A 25 0.24 -2.82 9.82
C LEU A 25 -0.87 -3.66 10.47
N GLY A 26 -1.22 -3.35 11.73
CA GLY A 26 -2.30 -3.99 12.46
C GLY A 26 -3.66 -3.79 11.78
N CYS A 27 -3.99 -2.55 11.44
CA CYS A 27 -5.24 -2.19 10.76
C CYS A 27 -5.36 -2.87 9.39
N ALA A 28 -4.31 -2.84 8.58
CA ALA A 28 -4.31 -3.48 7.26
C ALA A 28 -4.49 -5.00 7.34
N ARG A 29 -3.87 -5.65 8.35
CA ARG A 29 -4.06 -7.07 8.62
C ARG A 29 -5.49 -7.36 9.07
N PHE A 30 -6.03 -6.56 9.99
CA PHE A 30 -7.41 -6.70 10.46
C PHE A 30 -8.39 -6.59 9.30
N VAL A 31 -8.30 -5.56 8.47
CA VAL A 31 -9.17 -5.37 7.31
C VAL A 31 -9.09 -6.55 6.34
N TYR A 32 -7.89 -7.02 6.03
CA TYR A 32 -7.71 -8.21 5.18
C TYR A 32 -8.42 -9.43 5.76
N ASN A 33 -8.21 -9.71 7.04
CA ASN A 33 -8.76 -10.90 7.72
C ASN A 33 -10.28 -10.80 7.90
N HIS A 34 -10.77 -9.63 8.32
CA HIS A 34 -12.20 -9.38 8.47
C HIS A 34 -12.95 -9.64 7.16
N PHE A 35 -12.48 -9.06 6.05
CA PHE A 35 -13.14 -9.24 4.76
C PHE A 35 -12.89 -10.60 4.12
N LEU A 36 -11.84 -11.32 4.51
CA LEU A 36 -11.69 -12.73 4.15
C LEU A 36 -12.78 -13.59 4.84
N ALA A 37 -13.04 -13.35 6.13
CA ALA A 37 -14.13 -14.00 6.85
C ALA A 37 -15.50 -13.68 6.22
N VAL A 38 -15.79 -12.37 6.01
CA VAL A 38 -17.04 -11.91 5.39
C VAL A 38 -17.26 -12.59 4.02
N ARG A 39 -16.24 -12.68 3.16
CA ARG A 39 -16.36 -13.35 1.85
C ARG A 39 -16.61 -14.84 1.98
N ARG A 40 -15.93 -15.51 2.92
CA ARG A 40 -16.12 -16.93 3.19
C ARG A 40 -17.55 -17.22 3.68
N ASP A 41 -17.98 -16.47 4.69
CA ASP A 41 -19.27 -16.69 5.36
C ASP A 41 -20.44 -16.35 4.41
N SER A 42 -20.34 -15.26 3.65
CA SER A 42 -21.33 -14.90 2.62
C SER A 42 -21.48 -16.00 1.54
N TRP A 43 -20.38 -16.63 1.16
CA TRP A 43 -20.42 -17.74 0.20
C TRP A 43 -21.01 -19.00 0.82
N GLN A 44 -20.65 -19.34 2.06
CA GLN A 44 -21.16 -20.52 2.75
C GLN A 44 -22.65 -20.44 3.06
N GLU A 45 -23.13 -19.26 3.47
CA GLU A 45 -24.53 -19.09 3.90
C GLU A 45 -25.48 -18.78 2.74
N LYS A 46 -25.04 -17.96 1.78
CA LYS A 46 -25.93 -17.39 0.75
C LYS A 46 -25.48 -17.64 -0.68
N HIS A 47 -24.33 -18.29 -0.88
CA HIS A 47 -23.68 -18.43 -2.19
C HIS A 47 -23.45 -17.10 -2.92
N GLU A 48 -23.34 -15.99 -2.15
CA GLU A 48 -23.13 -14.65 -2.68
C GLU A 48 -21.63 -14.31 -2.77
N SER A 49 -21.21 -13.78 -3.91
CA SER A 49 -19.87 -13.26 -4.09
C SER A 49 -19.77 -11.82 -3.59
N VAL A 50 -18.85 -11.57 -2.67
CA VAL A 50 -18.55 -10.21 -2.20
C VAL A 50 -17.38 -9.64 -2.99
N THR A 51 -17.68 -8.71 -3.91
CA THR A 51 -16.70 -8.05 -4.76
C THR A 51 -15.86 -7.02 -4.00
N TYR A 52 -14.76 -6.54 -4.63
CA TYR A 52 -13.99 -5.42 -4.09
C TYR A 52 -14.84 -4.17 -3.82
N VAL A 53 -15.76 -3.83 -4.74
CA VAL A 53 -16.62 -2.64 -4.60
C VAL A 53 -17.53 -2.76 -3.37
N LYS A 54 -18.20 -3.93 -3.20
CA LYS A 54 -19.03 -4.22 -2.02
C LYS A 54 -18.20 -4.14 -0.74
N SER A 55 -17.01 -4.77 -0.71
CA SER A 55 -16.09 -4.71 0.43
C SER A 55 -15.62 -3.28 0.75
N SER A 56 -15.40 -2.43 -0.25
CA SER A 56 -14.99 -1.04 -0.06
C SER A 56 -16.09 -0.18 0.58
N ARG A 57 -17.36 -0.38 0.21
CA ARG A 57 -18.52 0.27 0.87
C ARG A 57 -18.64 -0.20 2.31
N MET A 58 -18.63 -1.51 2.55
CA MET A 58 -18.67 -2.10 3.89
C MET A 58 -17.53 -1.61 4.78
N LEU A 59 -16.32 -1.39 4.24
CA LEU A 59 -15.20 -0.82 5.00
C LEU A 59 -15.50 0.62 5.43
N THR A 60 -16.22 1.40 4.61
CA THR A 60 -16.60 2.78 4.96
C THR A 60 -17.62 2.78 6.11
N GLU A 61 -18.60 1.91 6.04
CA GLU A 61 -19.60 1.70 7.09
C GLU A 61 -18.94 1.18 8.39
N LEU A 62 -18.07 0.17 8.27
CA LEU A 62 -17.32 -0.39 9.39
C LEU A 62 -16.53 0.67 10.17
N LYS A 63 -15.90 1.63 9.49
CA LYS A 63 -15.19 2.74 10.14
C LYS A 63 -16.10 3.69 10.92
N CYS A 64 -17.39 3.72 10.60
CA CYS A 64 -18.37 4.54 11.32
C CYS A 64 -18.93 3.83 12.56
N HIS A 65 -18.80 2.50 12.63
CA HIS A 65 -19.25 1.73 13.78
C HIS A 65 -18.38 2.04 15.02
N PRO A 66 -18.96 2.23 16.21
CA PRO A 66 -18.24 2.59 17.44
C PRO A 66 -17.02 1.69 17.75
N ASP A 67 -17.19 0.37 17.61
CA ASP A 67 -16.15 -0.61 17.93
C ASP A 67 -14.94 -0.56 16.97
N PHE A 68 -15.07 0.05 15.79
CA PHE A 68 -14.05 0.08 14.74
C PHE A 68 -13.57 1.48 14.37
N VAL A 69 -13.94 2.51 15.14
CA VAL A 69 -13.49 3.91 14.93
C VAL A 69 -11.97 4.03 14.86
N TRP A 70 -11.24 3.18 15.56
CA TRP A 70 -9.78 3.13 15.55
C TRP A 70 -9.18 2.88 14.15
N LEU A 71 -9.94 2.31 13.21
CA LEU A 71 -9.51 2.19 11.81
C LEU A 71 -9.32 3.54 11.11
N LYS A 72 -9.96 4.62 11.60
CA LYS A 72 -9.80 5.98 11.06
C LYS A 72 -8.40 6.55 11.31
N SER A 73 -7.67 6.03 12.31
CA SER A 73 -6.30 6.46 12.63
C SER A 73 -5.27 5.96 11.61
N ALA A 74 -5.56 4.88 10.89
CA ALA A 74 -4.66 4.33 9.88
C ALA A 74 -4.77 5.07 8.54
N ASP A 75 -3.77 4.90 7.69
CA ASP A 75 -3.80 5.38 6.31
C ASP A 75 -4.91 4.67 5.52
N SER A 76 -5.91 5.45 5.07
CA SER A 76 -7.06 4.92 4.33
C SER A 76 -6.66 4.25 3.02
N MET A 77 -5.60 4.72 2.35
CA MET A 77 -5.08 4.07 1.15
C MET A 77 -4.49 2.69 1.46
N ALA A 78 -3.83 2.54 2.63
CA ALA A 78 -3.32 1.24 3.08
C ALA A 78 -4.46 0.24 3.34
N LEU A 79 -5.58 0.69 3.91
CA LEU A 79 -6.75 -0.16 4.14
C LEU A 79 -7.41 -0.57 2.81
N GLN A 80 -7.53 0.35 1.86
CA GLN A 80 -8.04 0.05 0.51
C GLN A 80 -7.13 -0.93 -0.24
N GLU A 81 -5.81 -0.79 -0.10
CA GLU A 81 -4.86 -1.74 -0.71
C GLU A 81 -4.91 -3.13 -0.04
N ALA A 82 -5.26 -3.21 1.25
CA ALA A 82 -5.51 -4.50 1.89
C ALA A 82 -6.69 -5.24 1.24
N LEU A 83 -7.80 -4.54 0.92
CA LEU A 83 -8.93 -5.10 0.19
C LEU A 83 -8.55 -5.51 -1.24
N ARG A 84 -7.76 -4.68 -1.95
CA ARG A 84 -7.27 -5.02 -3.30
C ARG A 84 -6.37 -6.26 -3.31
N ASN A 85 -5.54 -6.40 -2.27
CA ASN A 85 -4.69 -7.57 -2.11
C ASN A 85 -5.52 -8.83 -1.84
N LEU A 86 -6.59 -8.74 -1.07
CA LEU A 86 -7.54 -9.83 -0.86
C LEU A 86 -8.24 -10.20 -2.16
N ASP A 87 -8.73 -9.21 -2.90
CA ASP A 87 -9.39 -9.42 -4.18
C ASP A 87 -8.48 -10.11 -5.19
N ARG A 88 -7.21 -9.66 -5.29
CA ARG A 88 -6.20 -10.32 -6.13
C ARG A 88 -5.91 -11.74 -5.69
N ALA A 89 -5.89 -12.02 -4.38
CA ALA A 89 -5.69 -13.38 -3.87
C ALA A 89 -6.82 -14.31 -4.30
N PHE A 90 -8.08 -13.86 -4.27
CA PHE A 90 -9.21 -14.61 -4.81
C PHE A 90 -9.15 -14.78 -6.33
N GLN A 91 -8.78 -13.74 -7.08
CA GLN A 91 -8.59 -13.84 -8.53
C GLN A 91 -7.53 -14.89 -8.90
N ASN A 92 -6.40 -14.91 -8.18
CA ASN A 92 -5.34 -15.91 -8.39
C ASN A 92 -5.82 -17.32 -8.02
N PHE A 93 -6.62 -17.46 -6.96
CA PHE A 93 -7.23 -18.73 -6.59
C PHE A 93 -8.17 -19.26 -7.69
N PHE A 94 -9.09 -18.44 -8.19
CA PHE A 94 -10.00 -18.83 -9.27
C PHE A 94 -9.28 -19.14 -10.58
N LYS A 95 -8.15 -18.48 -10.84
CA LYS A 95 -7.27 -18.78 -11.98
C LYS A 95 -6.37 -20.00 -11.75
N LYS A 96 -6.52 -20.70 -10.62
CA LYS A 96 -5.68 -21.86 -10.21
C LYS A 96 -4.18 -21.54 -10.11
N GLN A 97 -3.83 -20.26 -9.92
CA GLN A 97 -2.44 -19.80 -9.76
C GLN A 97 -1.96 -19.84 -8.31
N SER A 98 -2.87 -19.90 -7.35
CA SER A 98 -2.56 -20.02 -5.92
C SER A 98 -3.65 -20.80 -5.18
N GLY A 99 -3.34 -21.28 -3.98
CA GLY A 99 -4.32 -21.85 -3.07
C GLY A 99 -5.31 -20.84 -2.53
N TYR A 100 -6.31 -21.30 -1.77
CA TYR A 100 -7.30 -20.44 -1.13
C TYR A 100 -6.63 -19.40 -0.22
N PRO A 101 -7.11 -18.14 -0.21
CA PRO A 101 -6.54 -17.08 0.62
C PRO A 101 -6.53 -17.46 2.12
N LYS A 102 -5.39 -17.26 2.78
CA LYS A 102 -5.22 -17.60 4.19
C LYS A 102 -5.24 -16.34 5.06
N PHE A 103 -5.69 -16.49 6.31
CA PHE A 103 -5.62 -15.43 7.31
C PHE A 103 -4.17 -15.02 7.59
N LYS A 104 -3.95 -13.72 7.74
CA LYS A 104 -2.63 -13.17 8.06
C LYS A 104 -2.37 -13.21 9.56
N SER A 105 -1.23 -13.76 9.98
CA SER A 105 -0.81 -13.84 11.36
C SER A 105 -0.06 -12.58 11.82
N LYS A 106 -0.21 -12.23 13.12
CA LYS A 106 0.60 -11.19 13.78
C LYS A 106 2.07 -11.60 13.90
N HIS A 107 2.34 -12.89 13.97
CA HIS A 107 3.68 -13.46 14.17
C HIS A 107 4.43 -13.69 12.85
N SER A 108 3.84 -13.32 11.70
CA SER A 108 4.55 -13.41 10.42
C SER A 108 5.75 -12.47 10.40
N HIS A 109 6.93 -13.02 10.04
CA HIS A 109 8.19 -12.25 9.94
C HIS A 109 8.15 -11.16 8.86
N ASN A 110 7.34 -11.35 7.81
CA ASN A 110 7.24 -10.44 6.68
C ASN A 110 5.96 -9.61 6.72
N GLN A 111 5.84 -8.73 7.71
CA GLN A 111 4.72 -7.81 7.78
C GLN A 111 4.95 -6.62 6.86
N SER A 112 3.97 -6.32 6.01
CA SER A 112 4.02 -5.16 5.14
C SER A 112 2.62 -4.64 4.83
N TYR A 113 2.53 -3.33 4.57
CA TYR A 113 1.36 -2.71 3.96
C TYR A 113 1.79 -1.86 2.76
N ARG A 114 0.92 -1.75 1.80
CA ARG A 114 1.11 -0.90 0.63
C ARG A 114 0.17 0.29 0.72
N THR A 115 0.65 1.45 0.33
CA THR A 115 -0.16 2.67 0.19
C THR A 115 0.05 3.26 -1.20
N ARG A 116 -0.98 3.89 -1.75
CA ARG A 116 -0.92 4.57 -3.05
C ARG A 116 -0.60 6.04 -2.86
N ASN A 117 0.13 6.58 -3.80
CA ASN A 117 0.36 8.01 -3.86
C ASN A 117 -0.86 8.71 -4.46
N GLN A 118 -1.69 9.26 -3.58
CA GLN A 118 -2.81 10.10 -3.97
C GLN A 118 -2.48 11.55 -3.61
N SER A 119 -2.69 12.45 -4.54
CA SER A 119 -2.50 13.90 -4.34
C SER A 119 -1.14 14.28 -3.76
N GLY A 120 -0.06 13.59 -4.16
CA GLY A 120 1.30 13.91 -3.69
C GLY A 120 1.59 13.56 -2.23
N GLY A 121 0.79 12.68 -1.61
CA GLY A 121 1.00 12.24 -0.22
C GLY A 121 2.32 11.50 0.02
N ILE A 122 2.92 10.94 -1.06
CA ILE A 122 4.23 10.29 -1.02
C ILE A 122 5.17 11.08 -1.93
N ARG A 123 6.22 11.67 -1.34
CA ARG A 123 7.22 12.45 -2.08
C ARG A 123 8.57 12.42 -1.37
N ILE A 124 9.60 12.81 -2.07
CA ILE A 124 10.94 13.04 -1.50
C ILE A 124 11.08 14.51 -1.17
N ILE A 125 11.60 14.78 0.02
CA ILE A 125 11.91 16.11 0.52
C ILE A 125 13.29 16.02 1.16
N ASP A 126 14.25 16.79 0.66
CA ASP A 126 15.63 16.88 1.18
C ASP A 126 16.27 15.49 1.42
N GLY A 127 16.16 14.60 0.44
CA GLY A 127 16.71 13.24 0.52
C GLY A 127 15.96 12.29 1.46
N ASN A 128 14.85 12.72 2.07
CA ASN A 128 14.01 11.92 2.94
C ASN A 128 12.66 11.61 2.29
N ILE A 129 12.00 10.54 2.73
CA ILE A 129 10.70 10.17 2.20
C ILE A 129 9.59 10.71 3.10
N LYS A 130 8.70 11.54 2.53
CA LYS A 130 7.43 11.87 3.17
C LYS A 130 6.41 10.80 2.84
N LEU A 131 5.71 10.31 3.87
CA LEU A 131 4.59 9.38 3.78
C LEU A 131 3.34 10.00 4.38
N SER A 132 2.18 9.71 3.77
CA SER A 132 0.88 10.10 4.33
C SER A 132 0.75 9.59 5.76
N ARG A 133 0.22 10.41 6.65
CA ARG A 133 0.02 10.12 8.09
C ARG A 133 1.29 10.02 8.94
N ILE A 134 2.44 9.63 8.38
CA ILE A 134 3.69 9.40 9.12
C ILE A 134 4.57 10.66 9.11
N GLY A 135 4.44 11.51 8.06
CA GLY A 135 5.31 12.65 7.85
C GLY A 135 6.62 12.28 7.15
N ILE A 136 7.65 13.10 7.38
CA ILE A 136 8.99 12.93 6.79
C ILE A 136 9.76 11.89 7.62
N VAL A 137 10.20 10.82 6.96
CA VAL A 137 10.98 9.73 7.59
C VAL A 137 12.39 9.77 7.05
N LYS A 138 13.37 9.77 7.96
CA LYS A 138 14.80 9.70 7.60
C LYS A 138 15.05 8.46 6.74
N THR A 139 15.67 8.65 5.58
CA THR A 139 15.83 7.60 4.57
C THR A 139 17.26 7.57 4.07
N LYS A 140 17.82 6.38 3.89
CA LYS A 140 19.08 6.20 3.15
C LYS A 140 18.74 5.95 1.69
N LEU A 141 18.72 7.02 0.90
CA LEU A 141 18.60 6.93 -0.55
C LEU A 141 19.95 6.48 -1.13
N SER A 142 20.01 5.26 -1.62
CA SER A 142 21.23 4.68 -2.24
C SER A 142 21.34 5.03 -3.72
N ARG A 143 20.36 5.66 -4.30
CA ARG A 143 20.26 6.02 -5.73
C ARG A 143 19.36 7.22 -5.89
N GLU A 144 19.72 8.06 -6.81
CA GLU A 144 18.81 9.06 -7.36
C GLU A 144 17.82 8.39 -8.31
N PHE A 145 16.61 8.86 -8.33
CA PHE A 145 15.60 8.39 -9.27
C PHE A 145 14.69 9.54 -9.68
N GLU A 146 14.35 9.52 -10.93
CA GLU A 146 13.42 10.44 -11.55
C GLU A 146 12.13 9.71 -11.90
N GLY A 147 11.01 10.42 -11.79
CA GLY A 147 9.71 9.90 -12.18
C GLY A 147 8.64 10.08 -11.12
N ARG A 148 7.40 9.77 -11.51
CA ARG A 148 6.24 9.87 -10.62
C ARG A 148 6.18 8.70 -9.67
N ILE A 149 6.13 8.96 -8.37
CA ILE A 149 5.90 7.93 -7.36
C ILE A 149 4.43 7.48 -7.45
N LEU A 150 4.20 6.20 -7.67
CA LEU A 150 2.86 5.61 -7.73
C LEU A 150 2.39 5.07 -6.39
N ASN A 151 3.29 4.45 -5.66
CA ASN A 151 2.97 3.76 -4.41
C ASN A 151 4.21 3.55 -3.57
N ALA A 152 3.99 3.27 -2.29
CA ALA A 152 5.01 2.82 -1.36
C ALA A 152 4.54 1.56 -0.65
N THR A 153 5.45 0.62 -0.44
CA THR A 153 5.23 -0.55 0.41
C THR A 153 6.20 -0.46 1.58
N VAL A 154 5.64 -0.25 2.77
CA VAL A 154 6.40 -0.27 4.02
C VAL A 154 6.43 -1.69 4.53
N SER A 155 7.60 -2.22 4.78
CA SER A 155 7.80 -3.57 5.31
C SER A 155 8.66 -3.53 6.57
N ARG A 156 8.38 -4.44 7.49
CA ARG A 156 9.11 -4.64 8.73
C ARG A 156 9.84 -5.98 8.69
N PRO A 157 10.94 -6.09 7.92
CA PRO A 157 11.87 -7.20 8.09
C PRO A 157 12.65 -7.00 9.39
N VAL A 158 12.99 -8.07 10.09
CA VAL A 158 13.96 -8.01 11.18
C VAL A 158 15.36 -7.99 10.56
N PRO A 159 16.26 -7.07 10.95
CA PRO A 159 16.21 -6.12 12.06
C PRO A 159 15.81 -4.67 11.68
N ALA A 160 15.40 -4.35 10.47
CA ALA A 160 15.22 -2.96 10.03
C ALA A 160 13.91 -2.72 9.27
N VAL A 161 13.40 -1.48 9.31
CA VAL A 161 12.24 -1.07 8.49
C VAL A 161 12.72 -0.70 7.09
N ALA A 162 12.06 -1.21 6.06
CA ALA A 162 12.35 -0.94 4.67
C ALA A 162 11.11 -0.42 3.93
N ILE A 163 11.35 0.42 2.93
CA ILE A 163 10.33 0.91 2.02
C ILE A 163 10.68 0.54 0.58
N LYS A 164 9.71 0.04 -0.16
CA LYS A 164 9.79 -0.15 -1.62
C LYS A 164 8.88 0.86 -2.29
N ILE A 165 9.45 1.69 -3.16
CA ILE A 165 8.73 2.70 -3.92
C ILE A 165 8.56 2.21 -5.35
N GLY A 166 7.32 2.23 -5.83
CA GLY A 166 7.02 2.02 -7.25
C GLY A 166 6.99 3.36 -7.97
N LEU A 167 7.83 3.49 -8.98
CA LEU A 167 7.95 4.68 -9.82
C LEU A 167 7.44 4.39 -11.23
N GLN A 168 6.81 5.39 -11.82
CA GLN A 168 6.48 5.41 -13.24
C GLN A 168 7.35 6.43 -13.94
N ARG A 169 8.01 6.01 -15.02
CA ARG A 169 8.83 6.86 -15.87
C ARG A 169 8.31 6.80 -17.30
N ILE A 170 8.20 7.96 -17.92
CA ILE A 170 7.83 8.08 -19.32
C ILE A 170 9.12 8.36 -20.10
N LEU A 171 9.45 7.48 -21.05
CA LEU A 171 10.52 7.72 -22.01
C LEU A 171 9.89 8.34 -23.27
N ALA A 172 10.27 9.57 -23.56
CA ALA A 172 9.98 10.19 -24.85
C ALA A 172 11.17 9.95 -25.79
N PHE A 173 10.87 9.49 -27.00
CA PHE A 173 11.85 9.44 -28.08
C PHE A 173 11.79 10.77 -28.84
N VAL A 174 12.87 11.55 -28.77
CA VAL A 174 13.05 12.73 -29.58
C VAL A 174 14.30 12.52 -30.41
N ASN A 175 14.16 12.52 -31.75
CA ASN A 175 15.26 12.40 -32.72
C ASN A 175 16.23 11.23 -32.48
N GLY A 176 15.72 10.04 -32.12
CA GLY A 176 16.56 8.85 -31.94
C GLY A 176 17.35 8.78 -30.62
N LEU A 177 17.31 9.82 -29.81
CA LEU A 177 17.89 9.86 -28.47
C LEU A 177 16.82 9.66 -27.41
N VAL A 178 17.14 8.88 -26.37
CA VAL A 178 16.23 8.62 -25.24
C VAL A 178 16.37 9.74 -24.23
N HIS A 179 15.38 10.64 -24.18
CA HIS A 179 15.28 11.64 -23.12
C HIS A 179 14.20 11.29 -22.09
N SER A 180 14.50 11.50 -20.81
CA SER A 180 13.50 11.39 -19.76
C SER A 180 12.72 12.69 -19.65
N VAL A 181 11.41 12.65 -19.91
CA VAL A 181 10.52 13.81 -19.70
C VAL A 181 9.97 13.75 -18.27
N ILE A 182 10.30 14.75 -17.48
CA ILE A 182 9.63 15.02 -16.20
C ILE A 182 8.42 15.90 -16.54
N PRO A 183 7.18 15.51 -16.24
CA PRO A 183 6.07 16.45 -16.35
C PRO A 183 6.23 17.49 -15.25
N THR A 184 6.71 18.67 -15.59
CA THR A 184 6.62 19.87 -14.75
C THR A 184 5.14 20.22 -14.60
N MET A 185 4.60 20.00 -13.42
CA MET A 185 3.32 20.60 -13.04
C MET A 185 3.60 22.08 -12.76
N THR A 186 3.44 22.92 -13.79
CA THR A 186 3.35 24.36 -13.62
C THR A 186 1.99 24.63 -12.96
N GLY A 187 2.02 25.16 -11.73
CA GLY A 187 0.82 25.57 -11.03
C GLY A 187 0.19 26.79 -11.72
N MET A 188 -1.09 26.80 -11.73
CA MET A 188 -1.98 27.96 -11.59
C MET A 188 -2.98 27.64 -10.49
#